data_47eb8bec53c84dfb27989bbf448551f7
#
_entry.id   47eb8bec53c84dfb27989bbf448551f7
#
_cell.length_a   1.000
_cell.length_b   1.000
_cell.length_c   1.000
_cell.angle_alpha   90.00
_cell.angle_beta   90.00
_cell.angle_gamma   90.00
#
_symmetry.space_group_name_H-M   'P 1'
#
loop_
_entity.id
_entity.type
_entity.pdbx_description
1 polymer ?
#
loop_
_entity_poly.entity_id
_entity_poly.type
_entity_poly.pdbx_seq_one_letter_code
_entity_poly.pdbx_strand_id
1 'polypeptide(L)'
;MTMKTLRRVAMIVLALLLCAPAIAQEAIDQNTLPPSRDPARTANGLAQTPPMGWNSWNRFNCKIDEKTVRAVADAMVSSGMKAAGYTYVVVDDCWHGARDKDGVIGADPTRFPGGIRALADYLHSRGLKFGIYSDAGRKTCGGRPGSQGHEYQDAITYARWGVDYLKYDWCNTGTRNAEEAYALMSDALRATGRDIVLSICEWGNNRPWDWGGKIGNLWRTTGDITDKWVGKHHYSWGVMSIADMNEPLWPHAGPGHWNDPDMLEVGNGGLTDTEYRTHFSLWAMMAAPLIAGNDMAAMDEATRAILMNHDVVAVDQDRLGVQGRRVWKEGDREVWVKPLAGGARAVLLVNRGEAPAAIAATWDQLGLPDRLGASVRDLWAHRDLGRRRGSAGATVAPHGVAMFRIQP
;
A
#
# COMPACT_ATOMS: atom_id res chain seq x y z
N MET A 1 100.65 34.32 13.23
CA MET A 1 100.50 35.39 14.20
C MET A 1 99.13 35.98 14.13
N THR A 2 98.43 35.92 15.27
CA THR A 2 97.28 36.71 15.78
C THR A 2 95.89 36.49 15.23
N MET A 3 95.20 35.73 16.00
CA MET A 3 93.84 35.86 16.55
C MET A 3 93.18 37.22 16.36
N LYS A 4 91.87 37.20 15.97
CA LYS A 4 90.82 38.05 16.58
C LYS A 4 89.41 37.67 16.22
N THR A 5 88.75 37.18 17.22
CA THR A 5 87.43 37.54 17.74
C THR A 5 86.24 37.44 16.78
N LEU A 6 85.51 36.30 16.85
CA LEU A 6 84.12 36.16 16.47
C LEU A 6 83.22 36.92 17.46
N ARG A 7 82.42 37.87 16.95
CA ARG A 7 81.19 38.34 17.64
C ARG A 7 80.02 37.55 17.16
N ARG A 8 79.45 36.79 18.09
CA ARG A 8 78.13 36.13 17.91
C ARG A 8 77.03 37.17 18.00
N VAL A 9 76.26 37.34 16.90
CA VAL A 9 74.94 38.01 16.92
C VAL A 9 73.90 36.91 17.11
N ALA A 10 73.29 36.88 18.27
CA ALA A 10 72.14 35.99 18.52
C ALA A 10 70.91 36.56 17.88
N MET A 11 70.41 35.92 16.83
CA MET A 11 69.15 36.27 16.24
C MET A 11 68.08 35.48 17.02
N ILE A 12 67.27 36.20 17.81
CA ILE A 12 66.08 35.70 18.48
C ILE A 12 64.97 35.61 17.42
N VAL A 13 64.66 34.44 16.92
CA VAL A 13 63.49 34.20 16.10
C VAL A 13 62.32 33.96 17.06
N LEU A 14 61.47 34.99 17.18
CA LEU A 14 60.21 34.90 17.93
C LEU A 14 59.19 34.10 17.07
N ALA A 15 59.04 32.82 17.33
CA ALA A 15 58.00 32.01 16.72
C ALA A 15 56.63 32.35 17.36
N LEU A 16 55.84 33.16 16.66
CA LEU A 16 54.42 33.36 16.96
C LEU A 16 53.67 32.07 16.57
N LEU A 17 53.42 31.21 17.55
CA LEU A 17 52.45 30.14 17.44
C LEU A 17 51.05 30.76 17.38
N LEU A 18 50.52 30.88 16.18
CA LEU A 18 49.08 31.09 15.96
C LEU A 18 48.35 29.81 16.39
N CYS A 19 47.87 29.77 17.64
CA CYS A 19 46.84 28.84 18.06
C CYS A 19 45.55 29.19 17.33
N ALA A 20 45.28 28.56 16.20
CA ALA A 20 43.93 28.50 15.66
C ALA A 20 43.07 27.70 16.65
N PRO A 21 41.91 28.19 17.09
CA PRO A 21 40.99 27.37 17.87
C PRO A 21 40.59 26.19 16.99
N ALA A 22 40.92 24.97 17.40
CA ALA A 22 40.33 23.77 16.87
C ALA A 22 38.85 23.88 17.21
N ILE A 23 38.03 24.24 16.22
CA ILE A 23 36.59 24.00 16.30
C ILE A 23 36.44 22.48 16.29
N ALA A 24 36.29 21.94 17.49
CA ALA A 24 35.87 20.56 17.64
C ALA A 24 34.51 20.47 16.92
N GLN A 25 34.52 19.83 15.76
CA GLN A 25 33.28 19.44 15.08
C GLN A 25 32.72 18.34 15.97
N GLU A 26 31.82 18.74 16.89
CA GLU A 26 31.02 17.77 17.63
C GLU A 26 30.36 16.88 16.59
N ALA A 27 30.71 15.59 16.59
CA ALA A 27 29.99 14.60 15.83
C ALA A 27 28.55 14.64 16.34
N ILE A 28 27.64 15.15 15.52
CA ILE A 28 26.20 15.14 15.81
C ILE A 28 25.85 13.66 15.94
N ASP A 29 25.57 13.24 17.16
CA ASP A 29 25.06 11.90 17.43
C ASP A 29 23.67 11.80 16.77
N GLN A 30 23.61 11.15 15.63
CA GLN A 30 22.36 10.98 14.87
C GLN A 30 21.27 10.26 15.66
N ASN A 31 21.62 9.59 16.76
CA ASN A 31 20.66 8.93 17.65
C ASN A 31 20.02 9.89 18.69
N THR A 32 20.51 11.14 18.82
CA THR A 32 19.99 12.12 19.77
C THR A 32 19.16 13.23 19.13
N LEU A 33 19.05 13.26 17.80
CA LEU A 33 18.10 14.14 17.16
C LEU A 33 16.69 13.62 17.48
N PRO A 34 15.84 14.45 18.14
CA PRO A 34 14.44 14.08 18.27
C PRO A 34 13.90 13.81 16.87
N PRO A 35 13.05 12.79 16.69
CA PRO A 35 12.42 12.56 15.39
C PRO A 35 11.83 13.89 14.93
N SER A 36 12.09 14.26 13.68
CA SER A 36 11.59 15.50 13.07
C SER A 36 10.06 15.50 13.18
N ARG A 37 9.56 15.97 14.30
CA ARG A 37 8.14 16.23 14.49
C ARG A 37 7.88 17.60 13.89
N ASP A 38 7.68 17.64 12.59
CA ASP A 38 7.00 18.78 12.00
C ASP A 38 5.50 18.67 12.40
N PRO A 39 5.04 19.48 13.37
CA PRO A 39 3.63 19.47 13.77
C PRO A 39 2.71 19.95 12.64
N ALA A 40 3.26 20.45 11.54
CA ALA A 40 2.54 20.98 10.39
C ALA A 40 2.26 19.95 9.30
N ARG A 41 2.79 18.72 9.37
CA ARG A 41 2.39 17.64 8.44
C ARG A 41 0.97 17.18 8.75
N THR A 42 0.01 17.90 8.20
CA THR A 42 -1.38 17.50 8.21
C THR A 42 -1.63 16.45 7.13
N ALA A 43 -2.61 15.56 7.36
CA ALA A 43 -3.12 14.67 6.31
C ALA A 43 -3.45 15.48 5.04
N ASN A 44 -3.12 14.93 3.87
CA ASN A 44 -3.34 15.62 2.59
C ASN A 44 -4.81 15.58 2.11
N GLY A 45 -5.71 14.98 2.88
CA GLY A 45 -7.13 14.86 2.54
C GLY A 45 -7.46 13.80 1.48
N LEU A 46 -6.45 13.08 0.98
CA LEU A 46 -6.62 12.03 -0.03
C LEU A 46 -6.95 10.68 0.61
N ALA A 47 -7.39 9.71 -0.21
CA ALA A 47 -7.67 8.34 0.20
C ALA A 47 -8.55 8.22 1.45
N GLN A 48 -9.66 8.99 1.51
CA GLN A 48 -10.57 8.97 2.66
C GLN A 48 -11.27 7.61 2.85
N THR A 49 -11.33 6.80 1.80
CA THR A 49 -11.60 5.37 1.81
C THR A 49 -10.42 4.64 1.17
N PRO A 50 -10.25 3.32 1.39
CA PRO A 50 -9.14 2.57 0.79
C PRO A 50 -9.13 2.73 -0.73
N PRO A 51 -7.98 3.02 -1.36
CA PRO A 51 -7.90 3.12 -2.83
C PRO A 51 -8.33 1.81 -3.51
N MET A 52 -9.10 1.95 -4.60
CA MET A 52 -9.49 0.81 -5.43
C MET A 52 -8.98 1.00 -6.85
N GLY A 53 -8.41 -0.06 -7.44
CA GLY A 53 -7.83 0.03 -8.77
C GLY A 53 -7.19 -1.25 -9.25
N TRP A 54 -6.21 -1.10 -10.11
CA TRP A 54 -5.42 -2.16 -10.69
C TRP A 54 -3.94 -1.77 -10.70
N ASN A 55 -3.06 -2.77 -10.55
CA ASN A 55 -1.62 -2.61 -10.67
C ASN A 55 -1.06 -3.73 -11.56
N SER A 56 -0.07 -3.39 -12.36
CA SER A 56 0.47 -4.27 -13.42
C SER A 56 1.37 -5.41 -12.91
N TRP A 57 1.86 -5.36 -11.66
CA TRP A 57 2.98 -6.20 -11.24
C TRP A 57 2.67 -7.69 -11.22
N ASN A 58 1.66 -8.12 -10.48
CA ASN A 58 1.45 -9.55 -10.19
C ASN A 58 1.22 -10.38 -11.46
N ARG A 59 0.51 -9.84 -12.44
CA ARG A 59 0.25 -10.54 -13.71
C ARG A 59 1.34 -10.35 -14.74
N PHE A 60 1.86 -9.13 -14.88
CA PHE A 60 2.70 -8.78 -16.03
C PHE A 60 4.17 -8.61 -15.68
N ASN A 61 4.53 -8.32 -14.42
CA ASN A 61 5.89 -8.01 -14.04
C ASN A 61 6.49 -6.94 -14.97
N CYS A 62 7.73 -7.12 -15.43
CA CYS A 62 8.36 -6.24 -16.43
C CYS A 62 7.87 -6.46 -17.87
N LYS A 63 6.87 -7.34 -18.12
CA LYS A 63 6.26 -7.54 -19.45
C LYS A 63 5.06 -6.61 -19.65
N ILE A 64 5.18 -5.37 -19.22
CA ILE A 64 4.17 -4.32 -19.33
C ILE A 64 4.55 -3.31 -20.38
N ASP A 65 3.56 -2.85 -21.14
CA ASP A 65 3.72 -1.83 -22.17
C ASP A 65 2.48 -0.91 -22.24
N GLU A 66 2.60 0.19 -22.97
CA GLU A 66 1.52 1.17 -23.15
C GLU A 66 0.25 0.54 -23.71
N LYS A 67 0.38 -0.39 -24.69
CA LYS A 67 -0.76 -1.06 -25.30
C LYS A 67 -1.55 -1.89 -24.29
N THR A 68 -0.86 -2.64 -23.44
CA THR A 68 -1.46 -3.44 -22.38
C THR A 68 -2.18 -2.57 -21.35
N VAL A 69 -1.55 -1.46 -20.92
CA VAL A 69 -2.17 -0.54 -19.95
C VAL A 69 -3.44 0.10 -20.52
N ARG A 70 -3.44 0.51 -21.80
CA ARG A 70 -4.64 1.03 -22.48
C ARG A 70 -5.74 -0.01 -22.58
N ALA A 71 -5.41 -1.26 -22.93
CA ALA A 71 -6.37 -2.36 -22.98
C ALA A 71 -7.01 -2.65 -21.62
N VAL A 72 -6.21 -2.65 -20.55
CA VAL A 72 -6.70 -2.78 -19.18
C VAL A 72 -7.64 -1.62 -18.81
N ALA A 73 -7.29 -0.39 -19.12
CA ALA A 73 -8.13 0.78 -18.86
C ALA A 73 -9.48 0.69 -19.57
N ASP A 74 -9.48 0.30 -20.84
CA ASP A 74 -10.72 0.09 -21.61
C ASP A 74 -11.56 -1.05 -21.02
N ALA A 75 -10.92 -2.14 -20.58
CA ALA A 75 -11.58 -3.26 -19.93
C ALA A 75 -12.20 -2.84 -18.58
N MET A 76 -11.52 -2.05 -17.77
CA MET A 76 -12.06 -1.52 -16.51
C MET A 76 -13.32 -0.69 -16.72
N VAL A 77 -13.39 0.08 -17.80
CA VAL A 77 -14.59 0.86 -18.14
C VAL A 77 -15.70 -0.05 -18.68
N SER A 78 -15.39 -0.89 -19.67
CA SER A 78 -16.37 -1.70 -20.38
C SER A 78 -16.95 -2.85 -19.55
N SER A 79 -16.18 -3.43 -18.61
CA SER A 79 -16.64 -4.50 -17.72
C SER A 79 -17.49 -4.01 -16.55
N GLY A 80 -17.52 -2.69 -16.28
CA GLY A 80 -18.18 -2.11 -15.10
C GLY A 80 -17.30 -1.97 -13.86
N MET A 81 -16.04 -2.41 -13.90
CA MET A 81 -15.10 -2.29 -12.75
C MET A 81 -14.96 -0.84 -12.28
N LYS A 82 -14.85 0.13 -13.23
CA LYS A 82 -14.86 1.55 -12.88
C LYS A 82 -16.11 1.96 -12.11
N ALA A 83 -17.28 1.51 -12.54
CA ALA A 83 -18.56 1.82 -11.88
C ALA A 83 -18.64 1.17 -10.48
N ALA A 84 -17.96 0.04 -10.28
CA ALA A 84 -17.83 -0.62 -8.98
C ALA A 84 -16.83 0.07 -8.04
N GLY A 85 -16.12 1.13 -8.49
CA GLY A 85 -15.22 1.94 -7.66
C GLY A 85 -13.73 1.79 -7.98
N TYR A 86 -13.34 0.88 -8.87
CA TYR A 86 -11.93 0.69 -9.27
C TYR A 86 -11.49 1.80 -10.22
N THR A 87 -10.84 2.82 -9.68
CA THR A 87 -10.53 4.04 -10.44
C THR A 87 -9.04 4.22 -10.74
N TYR A 88 -8.15 3.64 -9.96
CA TYR A 88 -6.70 3.76 -10.18
C TYR A 88 -6.20 2.71 -11.17
N VAL A 89 -5.34 3.13 -12.11
CA VAL A 89 -4.55 2.25 -13.00
C VAL A 89 -3.09 2.56 -12.73
N VAL A 90 -2.41 1.65 -12.02
CA VAL A 90 -1.03 1.82 -11.58
C VAL A 90 -0.09 1.01 -12.47
N VAL A 91 0.81 1.70 -13.15
CA VAL A 91 1.93 1.06 -13.85
C VAL A 91 3.06 0.87 -12.85
N ASP A 92 3.34 -0.37 -12.51
CA ASP A 92 4.38 -0.76 -11.57
C ASP A 92 5.79 -0.66 -12.17
N ASP A 93 6.80 -1.29 -11.59
CA ASP A 93 8.20 -1.22 -12.03
C ASP A 93 8.38 -1.53 -13.52
N CYS A 94 9.53 -1.17 -14.05
CA CYS A 94 9.96 -1.40 -15.42
C CYS A 94 9.35 -0.48 -16.51
N TRP A 95 8.61 0.58 -16.15
CA TRP A 95 8.23 1.60 -17.14
C TRP A 95 9.39 2.55 -17.48
N HIS A 96 10.36 2.65 -16.60
CA HIS A 96 11.47 3.61 -16.64
C HIS A 96 12.39 3.40 -17.85
N GLY A 97 12.70 4.49 -18.54
CA GLY A 97 13.84 4.64 -19.43
C GLY A 97 15.08 5.18 -18.70
N ALA A 98 15.98 5.78 -19.45
CA ALA A 98 17.14 6.46 -18.88
C ALA A 98 16.76 7.87 -18.37
N ARG A 99 17.58 8.41 -17.47
CA ARG A 99 17.59 9.85 -17.17
C ARG A 99 18.32 10.58 -18.29
N ASP A 100 17.85 11.75 -18.66
CA ASP A 100 18.51 12.63 -19.61
C ASP A 100 19.76 13.33 -19.02
N LYS A 101 20.41 14.20 -19.79
CA LYS A 101 21.61 14.95 -19.36
C LYS A 101 21.35 15.86 -18.16
N ASP A 102 20.11 16.25 -17.94
CA ASP A 102 19.68 17.12 -16.84
C ASP A 102 19.14 16.30 -15.64
N GLY A 103 19.22 14.97 -15.73
CA GLY A 103 18.79 14.01 -14.70
C GLY A 103 17.28 13.71 -14.72
N VAL A 104 16.50 14.25 -15.66
CA VAL A 104 15.05 14.02 -15.75
C VAL A 104 14.79 12.59 -16.22
N ILE A 105 13.92 11.89 -15.47
CA ILE A 105 13.54 10.52 -15.80
C ILE A 105 12.64 10.49 -17.04
N GLY A 106 12.92 9.57 -17.97
CA GLY A 106 12.09 9.31 -19.13
C GLY A 106 11.39 7.95 -19.06
N ALA A 107 10.41 7.74 -19.94
CA ALA A 107 9.82 6.42 -20.16
C ALA A 107 10.74 5.54 -21.02
N ASP A 108 10.60 4.21 -20.88
CA ASP A 108 11.20 3.27 -21.84
C ASP A 108 10.57 3.49 -23.22
N PRO A 109 11.34 3.95 -24.23
CA PRO A 109 10.78 4.36 -25.52
C PRO A 109 10.23 3.20 -26.36
N THR A 110 10.62 1.98 -26.04
CA THR A 110 10.12 0.78 -26.74
C THR A 110 8.77 0.35 -26.17
N ARG A 111 8.63 0.38 -24.85
CA ARG A 111 7.41 -0.09 -24.17
C ARG A 111 6.37 1.01 -24.03
N PHE A 112 6.79 2.25 -23.90
CA PHE A 112 5.91 3.42 -23.75
C PHE A 112 6.24 4.50 -24.78
N PRO A 113 6.08 4.21 -26.10
CA PRO A 113 6.51 5.11 -27.18
C PRO A 113 5.76 6.44 -27.18
N GLY A 114 4.53 6.48 -26.69
CA GLY A 114 3.75 7.71 -26.55
C GLY A 114 4.16 8.57 -25.35
N GLY A 115 4.98 8.02 -24.45
CA GLY A 115 5.39 8.64 -23.20
C GLY A 115 4.32 8.61 -22.10
N ILE A 116 4.75 8.82 -20.87
CA ILE A 116 3.90 8.68 -19.68
C ILE A 116 2.77 9.71 -19.64
N ARG A 117 3.02 10.95 -20.07
CA ARG A 117 1.99 11.98 -20.11
C ARG A 117 0.82 11.60 -21.01
N ALA A 118 1.08 11.15 -22.22
CA ALA A 118 0.03 10.75 -23.16
C ALA A 118 -0.78 9.54 -22.65
N LEU A 119 -0.14 8.64 -21.89
CA LEU A 119 -0.81 7.55 -21.22
C LEU A 119 -1.71 8.06 -20.10
N ALA A 120 -1.24 8.96 -19.25
CA ALA A 120 -2.03 9.58 -18.19
C ALA A 120 -3.24 10.33 -18.76
N ASP A 121 -3.03 11.16 -19.80
CA ASP A 121 -4.11 11.90 -20.47
C ASP A 121 -5.17 10.92 -21.05
N TYR A 122 -4.73 9.78 -21.59
CA TYR A 122 -5.64 8.73 -22.06
C TYR A 122 -6.49 8.16 -20.93
N LEU A 123 -5.88 7.81 -19.80
CA LEU A 123 -6.59 7.27 -18.64
C LEU A 123 -7.58 8.30 -18.05
N HIS A 124 -7.17 9.55 -17.95
CA HIS A 124 -8.04 10.64 -17.52
C HIS A 124 -9.23 10.84 -18.46
N SER A 125 -9.04 10.68 -19.78
CA SER A 125 -10.14 10.74 -20.76
C SER A 125 -11.19 9.64 -20.57
N ARG A 126 -10.80 8.51 -19.92
CA ARG A 126 -11.69 7.42 -19.51
C ARG A 126 -12.32 7.65 -18.13
N GLY A 127 -11.95 8.75 -17.46
CA GLY A 127 -12.33 9.05 -16.07
C GLY A 127 -11.70 8.12 -15.06
N LEU A 128 -10.51 7.59 -15.38
CA LEU A 128 -9.65 6.81 -14.49
C LEU A 128 -8.53 7.70 -13.96
N LYS A 129 -7.87 7.28 -12.89
CA LYS A 129 -6.72 7.94 -12.29
C LYS A 129 -5.45 7.18 -12.65
N PHE A 130 -4.38 7.90 -12.90
CA PHE A 130 -3.10 7.32 -13.29
C PHE A 130 -2.16 7.19 -12.10
N GLY A 131 -1.67 5.97 -11.86
CA GLY A 131 -0.62 5.67 -10.90
C GLY A 131 0.68 5.25 -11.56
N ILE A 132 1.78 5.54 -10.87
CA ILE A 132 3.12 5.18 -11.31
C ILE A 132 3.93 4.61 -10.15
N TYR A 133 5.03 3.93 -10.46
CA TYR A 133 5.97 3.36 -9.50
C TYR A 133 7.31 4.09 -9.54
N SER A 134 7.96 4.22 -8.39
CA SER A 134 9.37 4.54 -8.25
C SER A 134 9.95 3.89 -7.00
N ASP A 135 11.18 4.21 -6.65
CA ASP A 135 11.90 3.59 -5.55
C ASP A 135 12.72 4.64 -4.78
N ALA A 136 12.77 4.50 -3.46
CA ALA A 136 13.56 5.37 -2.58
C ALA A 136 15.07 5.15 -2.72
N GLY A 137 15.50 4.08 -3.37
CA GLY A 137 16.91 3.79 -3.63
C GLY A 137 17.42 4.36 -4.94
N ARG A 138 18.67 4.05 -5.24
CA ARG A 138 19.33 4.44 -6.50
C ARG A 138 18.76 3.71 -7.70
N LYS A 139 18.25 2.48 -7.48
CA LYS A 139 17.63 1.63 -8.49
C LYS A 139 16.36 1.03 -7.91
N THR A 140 15.41 0.79 -8.78
CA THR A 140 14.21 0.02 -8.48
C THR A 140 14.54 -1.45 -8.21
N CYS A 141 13.57 -2.22 -7.75
CA CYS A 141 13.70 -3.67 -7.57
C CYS A 141 14.00 -4.38 -8.89
N GLY A 142 13.45 -3.91 -10.01
CA GLY A 142 13.75 -4.35 -11.38
C GLY A 142 15.02 -3.76 -11.98
N GLY A 143 15.83 -3.03 -11.18
CA GLY A 143 17.13 -2.49 -11.61
C GLY A 143 17.04 -1.22 -12.45
N ARG A 144 15.89 -0.55 -12.54
CA ARG A 144 15.69 0.71 -13.26
C ARG A 144 16.17 1.90 -12.42
N PRO A 145 16.28 3.12 -12.98
CA PRO A 145 16.65 4.30 -12.17
C PRO A 145 15.62 4.56 -11.07
N GLY A 146 16.07 4.59 -9.81
CA GLY A 146 15.26 5.03 -8.68
C GLY A 146 15.34 6.55 -8.46
N SER A 147 14.62 7.06 -7.46
CA SER A 147 14.50 8.49 -7.20
C SER A 147 15.53 9.03 -6.21
N GLN A 148 16.41 8.21 -5.62
CA GLN A 148 17.39 8.70 -4.65
C GLN A 148 18.25 9.82 -5.21
N GLY A 149 18.18 11.02 -4.58
CA GLY A 149 18.86 12.23 -5.02
C GLY A 149 18.16 13.01 -6.13
N HIS A 150 16.98 12.55 -6.56
CA HIS A 150 16.13 13.17 -7.59
C HIS A 150 14.69 13.39 -7.13
N GLU A 151 14.39 13.25 -5.84
CA GLU A 151 13.02 13.17 -5.32
C GLU A 151 12.16 14.37 -5.77
N TYR A 152 12.66 15.60 -5.64
CA TYR A 152 11.96 16.81 -6.09
C TYR A 152 11.83 16.90 -7.62
N GLN A 153 12.88 16.52 -8.35
CA GLN A 153 12.86 16.52 -9.82
C GLN A 153 11.86 15.52 -10.35
N ASP A 154 11.83 14.32 -9.77
CA ASP A 154 10.90 13.25 -10.15
C ASP A 154 9.46 13.63 -9.77
N ALA A 155 9.24 14.17 -8.58
CA ALA A 155 7.92 14.63 -8.14
C ALA A 155 7.34 15.69 -9.09
N ILE A 156 8.15 16.70 -9.49
CA ILE A 156 7.77 17.71 -10.48
C ILE A 156 7.43 17.06 -11.83
N THR A 157 8.21 16.08 -12.23
CA THR A 157 8.01 15.36 -13.50
C THR A 157 6.71 14.55 -13.46
N TYR A 158 6.46 13.82 -12.36
CA TYR A 158 5.21 13.06 -12.16
C TYR A 158 3.99 13.98 -12.14
N ALA A 159 4.07 15.11 -11.44
CA ALA A 159 2.98 16.10 -11.43
C ALA A 159 2.68 16.65 -12.82
N ARG A 160 3.73 16.98 -13.62
CA ARG A 160 3.59 17.44 -15.01
C ARG A 160 3.01 16.38 -15.94
N TRP A 161 3.23 15.09 -15.65
CA TRP A 161 2.64 13.99 -16.41
C TRP A 161 1.21 13.68 -16.00
N GLY A 162 0.71 14.28 -14.90
CA GLY A 162 -0.65 14.06 -14.44
C GLY A 162 -0.79 12.81 -13.56
N VAL A 163 0.26 12.39 -12.86
CA VAL A 163 0.20 11.27 -11.91
C VAL A 163 -0.72 11.60 -10.74
N ASP A 164 -1.57 10.64 -10.33
CA ASP A 164 -2.52 10.74 -9.22
C ASP A 164 -2.15 9.81 -8.05
N TYR A 165 -1.22 8.88 -8.26
CA TYR A 165 -0.81 7.87 -7.27
C TYR A 165 0.64 7.47 -7.52
N LEU A 166 1.45 7.45 -6.47
CA LEU A 166 2.83 6.98 -6.51
C LEU A 166 3.00 5.79 -5.56
N LYS A 167 3.31 4.60 -6.11
CA LYS A 167 3.89 3.49 -5.35
C LYS A 167 5.39 3.74 -5.24
N TYR A 168 5.89 3.87 -4.02
CA TYR A 168 7.28 4.21 -3.74
C TYR A 168 7.94 3.11 -2.94
N ASP A 169 8.85 2.37 -3.59
CA ASP A 169 9.45 1.13 -3.09
C ASP A 169 10.75 1.37 -2.32
N TRP A 170 11.38 0.29 -1.82
CA TRP A 170 12.50 0.36 -0.87
C TRP A 170 13.74 -0.44 -1.30
N CYS A 171 13.88 -0.83 -2.56
CA CYS A 171 15.04 -1.56 -3.07
C CYS A 171 16.27 -0.64 -3.19
N ASN A 172 17.47 -1.21 -3.06
CA ASN A 172 18.74 -0.51 -3.30
C ASN A 172 18.93 0.81 -2.52
N THR A 173 18.33 0.93 -1.34
CA THR A 173 18.35 2.13 -0.49
C THR A 173 19.65 2.28 0.33
N GLY A 174 20.46 1.22 0.44
CA GLY A 174 21.69 1.22 1.23
C GLY A 174 21.38 1.39 2.72
N THR A 175 21.93 2.45 3.32
CA THR A 175 21.79 2.76 4.76
C THR A 175 20.81 3.89 5.04
N ARG A 176 19.90 4.22 4.09
CA ARG A 176 18.91 5.29 4.29
C ARG A 176 17.97 4.96 5.46
N ASN A 177 17.57 5.97 6.20
CA ASN A 177 16.45 5.90 7.13
C ASN A 177 15.15 5.89 6.33
N ALA A 178 14.24 4.94 6.61
CA ALA A 178 13.01 4.79 5.85
C ALA A 178 12.06 5.99 6.05
N GLU A 179 11.79 6.36 7.30
CA GLU A 179 10.90 7.49 7.61
C GLU A 179 11.36 8.78 6.92
N GLU A 180 12.67 9.09 6.99
CA GLU A 180 13.23 10.29 6.35
C GLU A 180 13.14 10.25 4.82
N ALA A 181 13.41 9.09 4.21
CA ALA A 181 13.37 8.94 2.76
C ALA A 181 11.94 9.08 2.20
N TYR A 182 10.96 8.48 2.87
CA TYR A 182 9.55 8.62 2.49
C TYR A 182 9.02 10.03 2.80
N ALA A 183 9.47 10.64 3.91
CA ALA A 183 9.15 12.02 4.23
C ALA A 183 9.66 12.99 3.15
N LEU A 184 10.89 12.80 2.66
CA LEU A 184 11.46 13.60 1.58
C LEU A 184 10.64 13.53 0.30
N MET A 185 10.22 12.32 -0.13
CA MET A 185 9.35 12.18 -1.30
C MET A 185 7.97 12.79 -1.05
N SER A 186 7.39 12.61 0.13
CA SER A 186 6.11 13.24 0.50
C SER A 186 6.17 14.77 0.38
N ASP A 187 7.24 15.39 0.90
CA ASP A 187 7.44 16.84 0.81
C ASP A 187 7.63 17.29 -0.64
N ALA A 188 8.38 16.51 -1.43
CA ALA A 188 8.57 16.77 -2.85
C ALA A 188 7.25 16.73 -3.64
N LEU A 189 6.40 15.72 -3.38
CA LEU A 189 5.07 15.63 -4.00
C LEU A 189 4.17 16.80 -3.60
N ARG A 190 4.12 17.15 -2.32
CA ARG A 190 3.34 18.30 -1.81
C ARG A 190 3.78 19.62 -2.43
N ALA A 191 5.09 19.81 -2.61
CA ALA A 191 5.65 21.03 -3.21
C ALA A 191 5.22 21.23 -4.67
N THR A 192 4.75 20.19 -5.36
CA THR A 192 4.23 20.32 -6.73
C THR A 192 2.84 20.97 -6.81
N GLY A 193 2.11 20.98 -5.70
CA GLY A 193 0.71 21.43 -5.65
C GLY A 193 -0.30 20.47 -6.30
N ARG A 194 0.12 19.28 -6.78
CA ARG A 194 -0.76 18.26 -7.31
C ARG A 194 -1.14 17.24 -6.22
N ASP A 195 -2.40 16.86 -6.20
CA ASP A 195 -2.92 15.80 -5.33
C ASP A 195 -2.44 14.44 -5.82
N ILE A 196 -1.46 13.85 -5.13
CA ILE A 196 -0.87 12.55 -5.45
C ILE A 196 -0.95 11.67 -4.19
N VAL A 197 -1.65 10.54 -4.28
CA VAL A 197 -1.66 9.51 -3.24
C VAL A 197 -0.28 8.88 -3.15
N LEU A 198 0.32 8.88 -1.96
CA LEU A 198 1.61 8.22 -1.73
C LEU A 198 1.39 6.87 -1.04
N SER A 199 1.81 5.80 -1.72
CA SER A 199 1.84 4.42 -1.23
C SER A 199 3.27 4.05 -0.84
N ILE A 200 3.47 3.84 0.45
CA ILE A 200 4.75 3.46 1.06
C ILE A 200 4.93 1.96 0.92
N CYS A 201 6.02 1.51 0.27
CA CYS A 201 6.25 0.11 -0.02
C CYS A 201 7.61 -0.36 0.50
N GLU A 202 7.77 -0.44 1.85
CA GLU A 202 8.98 -0.95 2.49
C GLU A 202 8.74 -2.30 3.21
N TRP A 203 7.67 -3.01 2.83
CA TRP A 203 7.31 -4.37 3.21
C TRP A 203 7.12 -4.60 4.71
N GLY A 204 6.89 -3.55 5.50
CA GLY A 204 6.72 -3.63 6.96
C GLY A 204 8.05 -3.72 7.74
N ASN A 205 9.19 -3.66 7.07
CA ASN A 205 10.50 -3.87 7.71
C ASN A 205 10.85 -2.81 8.75
N ASN A 206 10.43 -1.57 8.54
CA ASN A 206 10.68 -0.44 9.45
C ASN A 206 9.42 0.03 10.17
N ARG A 207 8.41 -0.85 10.30
CA ARG A 207 7.15 -0.57 11.00
C ARG A 207 6.45 0.71 10.49
N PRO A 208 6.11 0.80 9.19
CA PRO A 208 5.57 2.02 8.60
C PRO A 208 4.23 2.45 9.20
N TRP A 209 3.51 1.57 9.86
CA TRP A 209 2.29 1.88 10.61
C TRP A 209 2.53 2.83 11.80
N ASP A 210 3.75 2.93 12.34
CA ASP A 210 4.06 3.82 13.46
C ASP A 210 4.26 5.29 13.01
N TRP A 211 4.71 5.52 11.76
CA TRP A 211 5.07 6.83 11.24
C TRP A 211 4.38 7.22 9.92
N GLY A 212 3.96 6.24 9.12
CA GLY A 212 3.47 6.45 7.75
C GLY A 212 2.22 7.31 7.64
N GLY A 213 1.34 7.33 8.65
CA GLY A 213 0.08 8.08 8.61
C GLY A 213 0.23 9.61 8.50
N LYS A 214 1.43 10.16 8.75
CA LYS A 214 1.76 11.58 8.54
C LYS A 214 2.46 11.85 7.22
N ILE A 215 2.93 10.81 6.56
CA ILE A 215 3.81 10.86 5.39
C ILE A 215 3.06 10.46 4.13
N GLY A 216 2.39 9.32 4.16
CA GLY A 216 1.66 8.75 3.03
C GLY A 216 0.22 8.42 3.35
N ASN A 217 -0.46 7.81 2.39
CA ASN A 217 -1.88 7.48 2.48
C ASN A 217 -2.15 5.98 2.71
N LEU A 218 -1.17 5.14 2.43
CA LEU A 218 -1.18 3.71 2.70
C LEU A 218 0.25 3.22 2.81
N TRP A 219 0.44 2.08 3.46
CA TRP A 219 1.75 1.46 3.62
C TRP A 219 1.66 -0.06 3.63
N ARG A 220 2.58 -0.69 2.91
CA ARG A 220 2.75 -2.14 2.91
C ARG A 220 3.12 -2.62 4.31
N THR A 221 2.38 -3.61 4.79
CA THR A 221 2.56 -4.19 6.12
C THR A 221 3.37 -5.48 6.10
N THR A 222 3.56 -6.06 4.94
CA THR A 222 4.20 -7.36 4.73
C THR A 222 5.06 -7.38 3.48
N GLY A 223 5.89 -8.41 3.31
CA GLY A 223 6.46 -8.76 2.01
C GLY A 223 5.38 -9.02 0.96
N ASP A 224 5.81 -9.29 -0.27
CA ASP A 224 4.88 -9.42 -1.41
C ASP A 224 3.92 -10.59 -1.26
N ILE A 225 2.69 -10.40 -1.75
CA ILE A 225 1.71 -11.47 -1.85
C ILE A 225 2.04 -12.39 -3.04
N THR A 226 1.62 -13.63 -2.96
CA THR A 226 1.59 -14.56 -4.09
C THR A 226 0.28 -15.32 -4.11
N ASP A 227 -0.12 -15.76 -5.28
CA ASP A 227 -1.35 -16.51 -5.54
C ASP A 227 -1.28 -17.96 -4.98
N LYS A 228 -1.16 -18.04 -3.64
CA LYS A 228 -1.12 -19.25 -2.83
C LYS A 228 -1.92 -19.06 -1.55
N TRP A 229 -2.51 -20.14 -1.04
CA TRP A 229 -3.35 -20.08 0.14
C TRP A 229 -2.58 -19.66 1.40
N VAL A 230 -1.46 -20.31 1.69
CA VAL A 230 -0.69 -20.11 2.93
C VAL A 230 0.79 -20.34 2.71
N GLY A 231 1.63 -19.87 3.62
CA GLY A 231 3.07 -20.11 3.67
C GLY A 231 3.92 -19.04 3.02
N LYS A 232 5.22 -19.22 3.16
CA LYS A 232 6.23 -18.36 2.53
C LYS A 232 6.75 -19.03 1.26
N HIS A 233 6.78 -18.28 0.18
CA HIS A 233 7.21 -18.71 -1.15
C HIS A 233 8.31 -17.77 -1.65
N HIS A 234 9.57 -18.09 -1.44
CA HIS A 234 10.72 -17.21 -1.67
C HIS A 234 10.61 -15.90 -0.87
N TYR A 235 10.35 -14.78 -1.52
CA TYR A 235 10.18 -13.46 -0.90
C TYR A 235 8.71 -13.11 -0.64
N SER A 236 7.77 -13.95 -1.12
CA SER A 236 6.34 -13.69 -1.10
C SER A 236 5.61 -14.59 -0.11
N TRP A 237 4.38 -14.22 0.23
CA TRP A 237 3.56 -14.91 1.20
C TRP A 237 2.18 -15.22 0.63
N GLY A 238 1.61 -16.35 1.03
CA GLY A 238 0.24 -16.73 0.69
C GLY A 238 -0.78 -15.86 1.44
N VAL A 239 -2.01 -15.82 0.90
CA VAL A 239 -3.13 -14.98 1.33
C VAL A 239 -3.37 -15.03 2.85
N MET A 240 -3.50 -16.24 3.42
CA MET A 240 -3.82 -16.39 4.83
C MET A 240 -2.66 -15.98 5.75
N SER A 241 -1.42 -16.14 5.29
CA SER A 241 -0.25 -15.66 6.01
C SER A 241 -0.18 -14.13 6.06
N ILE A 242 -0.49 -13.48 4.94
CA ILE A 242 -0.62 -12.02 4.86
C ILE A 242 -1.73 -11.51 5.79
N ALA A 243 -2.91 -12.15 5.74
CA ALA A 243 -4.03 -11.76 6.60
C ALA A 243 -3.67 -11.85 8.09
N ASP A 244 -2.95 -12.91 8.51
CA ASP A 244 -2.51 -13.07 9.90
C ASP A 244 -1.47 -12.01 10.32
N MET A 245 -0.58 -11.60 9.42
CA MET A 245 0.41 -10.55 9.69
C MET A 245 -0.23 -9.15 9.75
N ASN A 246 -1.25 -8.89 8.93
CA ASN A 246 -1.92 -7.59 8.86
C ASN A 246 -3.00 -7.41 9.95
N GLU A 247 -3.58 -8.49 10.45
CA GLU A 247 -4.70 -8.44 11.42
C GLU A 247 -4.38 -7.63 12.67
N PRO A 248 -3.23 -7.82 13.36
CA PRO A 248 -2.92 -7.08 14.59
C PRO A 248 -2.73 -5.58 14.40
N LEU A 249 -2.57 -5.12 13.16
CA LEU A 249 -2.27 -3.72 12.83
C LEU A 249 -3.53 -2.85 12.69
N TRP A 250 -4.72 -3.40 12.99
CA TRP A 250 -5.99 -2.69 12.89
C TRP A 250 -6.04 -1.32 13.59
N PRO A 251 -5.32 -1.05 14.71
CA PRO A 251 -5.38 0.26 15.35
C PRO A 251 -4.71 1.40 14.57
N HIS A 252 -3.92 1.07 13.54
CA HIS A 252 -3.12 2.05 12.80
C HIS A 252 -3.82 2.55 11.52
N ALA A 253 -4.82 1.82 11.02
CA ALA A 253 -5.57 2.20 9.83
C ALA A 253 -6.74 3.15 10.14
N GLY A 254 -7.04 4.04 9.21
CA GLY A 254 -8.16 4.97 9.29
C GLY A 254 -8.30 5.83 8.04
N PRO A 255 -9.30 6.72 7.99
CA PRO A 255 -9.51 7.58 6.84
C PRO A 255 -8.26 8.39 6.46
N GLY A 256 -7.84 8.26 5.21
CA GLY A 256 -6.64 8.91 4.68
C GLY A 256 -5.32 8.17 4.91
N HIS A 257 -5.32 7.04 5.65
CA HIS A 257 -4.12 6.26 5.94
C HIS A 257 -4.45 4.79 6.25
N TRP A 258 -3.97 3.86 5.41
CA TRP A 258 -4.41 2.47 5.38
C TRP A 258 -3.27 1.48 5.50
N ASN A 259 -3.49 0.40 6.26
CA ASN A 259 -2.67 -0.79 6.18
C ASN A 259 -2.87 -1.45 4.82
N ASP A 260 -1.78 -1.72 4.12
CA ASP A 260 -1.79 -2.34 2.79
C ASP A 260 -1.18 -3.75 2.87
N PRO A 261 -2.01 -4.80 2.90
CA PRO A 261 -1.55 -6.19 2.89
C PRO A 261 -1.18 -6.69 1.50
N ASP A 262 -0.93 -5.77 0.55
CA ASP A 262 -0.66 -6.00 -0.86
C ASP A 262 -1.91 -6.26 -1.71
N MET A 263 -1.70 -6.45 -3.00
CA MET A 263 -2.71 -6.53 -4.04
C MET A 263 -3.62 -7.74 -3.91
N LEU A 264 -4.73 -7.70 -4.67
CA LEU A 264 -5.61 -8.83 -4.85
C LEU A 264 -5.07 -9.78 -5.93
N GLU A 265 -4.96 -11.06 -5.60
CA GLU A 265 -4.58 -12.14 -6.52
C GLU A 265 -5.77 -12.76 -7.25
N VAL A 266 -6.98 -12.25 -7.03
CA VAL A 266 -8.22 -12.78 -7.57
C VAL A 266 -8.17 -12.89 -9.09
N GLY A 267 -8.28 -14.12 -9.61
CA GLY A 267 -8.26 -14.41 -11.05
C GLY A 267 -6.87 -14.68 -11.64
N ASN A 268 -5.82 -14.81 -10.84
CA ASN A 268 -4.48 -15.17 -11.31
C ASN A 268 -4.26 -16.67 -11.54
N GLY A 269 -5.16 -17.53 -11.01
CA GLY A 269 -5.25 -18.97 -11.33
C GLY A 269 -4.48 -19.90 -10.40
N GLY A 270 -3.89 -19.42 -9.32
CA GLY A 270 -3.17 -20.23 -8.33
C GLY A 270 -4.02 -20.65 -7.13
N LEU A 271 -5.22 -20.10 -7.00
CA LEU A 271 -6.23 -20.40 -5.97
C LEU A 271 -7.57 -20.81 -6.63
N THR A 272 -8.43 -21.43 -5.84
CA THR A 272 -9.82 -21.74 -6.25
C THR A 272 -10.71 -20.50 -6.11
N ASP A 273 -11.88 -20.48 -6.76
CA ASP A 273 -12.87 -19.40 -6.61
C ASP A 273 -13.33 -19.22 -5.16
N THR A 274 -13.39 -20.30 -4.37
CA THR A 274 -13.71 -20.25 -2.95
C THR A 274 -12.62 -19.52 -2.17
N GLU A 275 -11.36 -19.80 -2.43
CA GLU A 275 -10.22 -19.15 -1.79
C GLU A 275 -10.10 -17.69 -2.25
N TYR A 276 -10.34 -17.37 -3.53
CA TYR A 276 -10.42 -15.99 -4.02
C TYR A 276 -11.53 -15.19 -3.34
N ARG A 277 -12.70 -15.81 -3.13
CA ARG A 277 -13.79 -15.18 -2.37
C ARG A 277 -13.38 -14.91 -0.92
N THR A 278 -12.65 -15.84 -0.30
CA THR A 278 -12.11 -15.67 1.04
C THR A 278 -11.08 -14.54 1.10
N HIS A 279 -10.16 -14.51 0.15
CA HIS A 279 -9.17 -13.45 -0.02
C HIS A 279 -9.83 -12.07 -0.12
N PHE A 280 -10.77 -11.91 -1.04
CA PHE A 280 -11.49 -10.65 -1.25
C PHE A 280 -12.28 -10.20 0.00
N SER A 281 -12.93 -11.16 0.68
CA SER A 281 -13.68 -10.89 1.91
C SER A 281 -12.77 -10.41 3.05
N LEU A 282 -11.59 -11.03 3.22
CA LEU A 282 -10.61 -10.63 4.24
C LEU A 282 -10.06 -9.23 3.97
N TRP A 283 -9.71 -8.91 2.70
CA TRP A 283 -9.26 -7.56 2.34
C TRP A 283 -10.33 -6.52 2.64
N ALA A 284 -11.59 -6.79 2.27
CA ALA A 284 -12.70 -5.90 2.59
C ALA A 284 -12.92 -5.73 4.12
N MET A 285 -12.79 -6.80 4.91
CA MET A 285 -12.84 -6.72 6.36
C MET A 285 -11.70 -5.86 6.92
N MET A 286 -10.51 -6.00 6.36
CA MET A 286 -9.32 -5.27 6.82
C MET A 286 -9.28 -3.81 6.33
N ALA A 287 -10.27 -3.31 5.59
CA ALA A 287 -10.24 -1.99 4.94
C ALA A 287 -8.94 -1.80 4.15
N ALA A 288 -8.52 -2.82 3.45
CA ALA A 288 -7.30 -2.84 2.66
C ALA A 288 -7.52 -2.18 1.30
N PRO A 289 -6.52 -1.55 0.70
CA PRO A 289 -6.61 -1.12 -0.69
C PRO A 289 -7.04 -2.28 -1.61
N LEU A 290 -8.13 -2.14 -2.33
CA LEU A 290 -8.60 -3.15 -3.28
C LEU A 290 -7.94 -2.90 -4.64
N ILE A 291 -6.67 -3.23 -4.75
CA ILE A 291 -5.87 -3.10 -5.97
C ILE A 291 -5.74 -4.48 -6.62
N ALA A 292 -6.46 -4.69 -7.71
CA ALA A 292 -6.44 -5.96 -8.44
C ALA A 292 -5.12 -6.14 -9.20
N GLY A 293 -4.55 -7.36 -9.17
CA GLY A 293 -3.29 -7.71 -9.80
C GLY A 293 -3.41 -8.67 -11.00
N ASN A 294 -4.63 -8.91 -11.49
CA ASN A 294 -4.92 -9.85 -12.58
C ASN A 294 -4.93 -9.21 -13.97
N ASP A 295 -5.17 -10.02 -15.00
CA ASP A 295 -5.42 -9.52 -16.35
C ASP A 295 -6.89 -9.07 -16.49
N MET A 296 -7.11 -7.77 -16.31
CA MET A 296 -8.45 -7.17 -16.42
C MET A 296 -9.10 -7.33 -17.79
N ALA A 297 -8.31 -7.46 -18.85
CA ALA A 297 -8.83 -7.64 -20.21
C ALA A 297 -9.30 -9.08 -20.48
N ALA A 298 -8.87 -10.03 -19.65
CA ALA A 298 -9.16 -11.45 -19.78
C ALA A 298 -9.92 -12.05 -18.59
N MET A 299 -10.58 -11.22 -17.77
CA MET A 299 -11.36 -11.70 -16.62
C MET A 299 -12.50 -12.62 -17.04
N ASP A 300 -12.59 -13.77 -16.38
CA ASP A 300 -13.77 -14.64 -16.45
C ASP A 300 -14.93 -14.09 -15.60
N GLU A 301 -16.07 -14.78 -15.67
CA GLU A 301 -17.28 -14.37 -14.94
C GLU A 301 -17.13 -14.53 -13.43
N ALA A 302 -16.45 -15.56 -12.95
CA ALA A 302 -16.22 -15.82 -11.54
C ALA A 302 -15.35 -14.73 -10.91
N THR A 303 -14.23 -14.39 -11.53
CA THR A 303 -13.35 -13.29 -11.14
C THR A 303 -14.11 -11.97 -11.08
N ARG A 304 -14.90 -11.68 -12.10
CA ARG A 304 -15.71 -10.46 -12.16
C ARG A 304 -16.76 -10.41 -11.06
N ALA A 305 -17.46 -11.52 -10.81
CA ALA A 305 -18.47 -11.61 -9.77
C ALA A 305 -17.89 -11.42 -8.36
N ILE A 306 -16.63 -11.85 -8.14
CA ILE A 306 -15.93 -11.64 -6.87
C ILE A 306 -15.54 -10.16 -6.72
N LEU A 307 -14.78 -9.62 -7.67
CA LEU A 307 -14.24 -8.26 -7.58
C LEU A 307 -15.33 -7.17 -7.57
N MET A 308 -16.47 -7.43 -8.21
CA MET A 308 -17.57 -6.46 -8.31
C MET A 308 -18.72 -6.71 -7.34
N ASN A 309 -18.56 -7.58 -6.33
CA ASN A 309 -19.59 -7.78 -5.31
C ASN A 309 -19.81 -6.48 -4.53
N HIS A 310 -20.86 -5.74 -4.87
CA HIS A 310 -21.14 -4.43 -4.32
C HIS A 310 -21.40 -4.42 -2.81
N ASP A 311 -21.96 -5.50 -2.24
CA ASP A 311 -22.20 -5.62 -0.81
C ASP A 311 -20.87 -5.76 -0.04
N VAL A 312 -19.91 -6.52 -0.59
CA VAL A 312 -18.58 -6.71 0.00
C VAL A 312 -17.72 -5.45 -0.20
N VAL A 313 -17.74 -4.84 -1.39
CA VAL A 313 -17.08 -3.55 -1.65
C VAL A 313 -17.60 -2.47 -0.70
N ALA A 314 -18.90 -2.44 -0.41
CA ALA A 314 -19.48 -1.47 0.53
C ALA A 314 -18.98 -1.66 1.99
N VAL A 315 -18.56 -2.88 2.36
CA VAL A 315 -17.89 -3.11 3.66
C VAL A 315 -16.48 -2.52 3.67
N ASP A 316 -15.74 -2.70 2.59
CA ASP A 316 -14.41 -2.11 2.45
C ASP A 316 -14.47 -0.58 2.50
N GLN A 317 -15.34 0.00 1.69
CA GLN A 317 -15.48 1.43 1.47
C GLN A 317 -16.36 2.15 2.53
N ASP A 318 -16.68 1.47 3.64
CA ASP A 318 -17.48 2.09 4.70
C ASP A 318 -16.80 3.33 5.27
N ARG A 319 -17.55 4.44 5.32
CA ARG A 319 -17.05 5.78 5.71
C ARG A 319 -16.53 5.89 7.14
N LEU A 320 -16.83 4.92 8.02
CA LEU A 320 -16.25 4.89 9.37
C LEU A 320 -14.74 4.62 9.32
N GLY A 321 -14.27 3.93 8.26
CA GLY A 321 -12.85 3.71 8.00
C GLY A 321 -12.13 2.85 9.04
N VAL A 322 -12.85 2.00 9.77
CA VAL A 322 -12.25 1.13 10.79
C VAL A 322 -11.88 -0.20 10.16
N GLN A 323 -10.64 -0.62 10.35
CA GLN A 323 -10.21 -1.98 9.99
C GLN A 323 -10.88 -3.00 10.91
N GLY A 324 -11.43 -4.08 10.33
CA GLY A 324 -11.96 -5.21 11.06
C GLY A 324 -10.86 -6.05 11.72
N ARG A 325 -11.24 -6.80 12.75
CA ARG A 325 -10.34 -7.66 13.52
C ARG A 325 -10.93 -9.04 13.75
N ARG A 326 -10.07 -10.00 13.97
CA ARG A 326 -10.47 -11.34 14.40
C ARG A 326 -10.81 -11.31 15.90
N VAL A 327 -12.06 -11.62 16.24
CA VAL A 327 -12.54 -11.60 17.63
C VAL A 327 -12.58 -12.99 18.27
N TRP A 328 -12.52 -14.05 17.45
CA TRP A 328 -12.49 -15.41 17.92
C TRP A 328 -11.78 -16.33 16.93
N LYS A 329 -11.04 -17.30 17.45
CA LYS A 329 -10.41 -18.38 16.71
C LYS A 329 -10.39 -19.64 17.53
N GLU A 330 -10.80 -20.75 16.91
CA GLU A 330 -10.67 -22.09 17.47
C GLU A 330 -10.32 -23.09 16.36
N GLY A 331 -9.10 -23.61 16.41
CA GLY A 331 -8.54 -24.41 15.32
C GLY A 331 -8.54 -23.61 14.00
N ASP A 332 -9.21 -24.13 12.99
CA ASP A 332 -9.33 -23.53 11.66
C ASP A 332 -10.55 -22.62 11.48
N ARG A 333 -11.34 -22.42 12.55
CA ARG A 333 -12.56 -21.60 12.52
C ARG A 333 -12.28 -20.22 13.09
N GLU A 334 -12.71 -19.17 12.41
CA GLU A 334 -12.51 -17.78 12.83
C GLU A 334 -13.79 -16.96 12.70
N VAL A 335 -13.93 -15.97 13.59
CA VAL A 335 -14.92 -14.90 13.49
C VAL A 335 -14.21 -13.56 13.45
N TRP A 336 -14.49 -12.80 12.41
CA TRP A 336 -14.00 -11.43 12.24
C TRP A 336 -15.16 -10.45 12.34
N VAL A 337 -14.89 -9.27 12.89
CA VAL A 337 -15.89 -8.20 13.06
C VAL A 337 -15.29 -6.86 12.62
N LYS A 338 -16.05 -6.12 11.84
CA LYS A 338 -15.74 -4.74 11.45
C LYS A 338 -16.91 -3.83 11.82
N PRO A 339 -16.69 -2.81 12.67
CA PRO A 339 -17.68 -1.77 12.88
C PRO A 339 -17.94 -1.01 11.58
N LEU A 340 -19.21 -0.70 11.31
CA LEU A 340 -19.65 0.07 10.13
C LEU A 340 -20.42 1.31 10.59
N ALA A 341 -20.48 2.30 9.71
CA ALA A 341 -21.26 3.51 9.91
C ALA A 341 -22.73 3.18 10.21
N GLY A 342 -23.37 4.00 11.04
CA GLY A 342 -24.77 3.78 11.44
C GLY A 342 -24.98 2.63 12.43
N GLY A 343 -23.93 2.20 13.13
CA GLY A 343 -23.99 1.18 14.17
C GLY A 343 -24.06 -0.27 13.66
N ALA A 344 -24.01 -0.49 12.34
CA ALA A 344 -23.94 -1.83 11.76
C ALA A 344 -22.61 -2.53 12.06
N ARG A 345 -22.57 -3.85 11.84
CA ARG A 345 -21.37 -4.67 11.90
C ARG A 345 -21.25 -5.49 10.62
N ALA A 346 -20.09 -5.52 9.98
CA ALA A 346 -19.74 -6.61 9.11
C ALA A 346 -19.17 -7.76 9.94
N VAL A 347 -19.59 -8.97 9.63
CA VAL A 347 -19.15 -10.22 10.27
C VAL A 347 -18.66 -11.16 9.20
N LEU A 348 -17.46 -11.71 9.37
CA LEU A 348 -16.91 -12.72 8.48
C LEU A 348 -16.63 -13.99 9.28
N LEU A 349 -17.23 -15.08 8.86
CA LEU A 349 -16.96 -16.42 9.36
C LEU A 349 -16.00 -17.10 8.38
N VAL A 350 -14.83 -17.50 8.86
CA VAL A 350 -13.77 -18.10 8.02
C VAL A 350 -13.54 -19.55 8.46
N ASN A 351 -13.52 -20.46 7.49
CA ASN A 351 -13.10 -21.83 7.68
C ASN A 351 -11.79 -22.07 6.91
N ARG A 352 -10.69 -22.24 7.65
CA ARG A 352 -9.37 -22.56 7.06
C ARG A 352 -9.14 -24.06 6.86
N GLY A 353 -10.03 -24.90 7.40
CA GLY A 353 -9.90 -26.36 7.38
C GLY A 353 -10.38 -27.00 6.09
N GLU A 354 -10.08 -28.29 5.95
CA GLU A 354 -10.36 -29.11 4.76
C GLU A 354 -11.77 -29.71 4.75
N ALA A 355 -12.58 -29.48 5.78
CA ALA A 355 -13.95 -29.99 5.88
C ALA A 355 -14.94 -28.86 6.16
N PRO A 356 -16.22 -28.97 5.74
CA PRO A 356 -17.24 -28.00 6.10
C PRO A 356 -17.37 -27.84 7.61
N ALA A 357 -17.51 -26.61 8.11
CA ALA A 357 -17.59 -26.31 9.54
C ALA A 357 -18.78 -25.38 9.85
N ALA A 358 -19.54 -25.70 10.91
CA ALA A 358 -20.52 -24.79 11.45
C ALA A 358 -19.81 -23.71 12.28
N ILE A 359 -20.01 -22.44 11.92
CA ILE A 359 -19.40 -21.28 12.59
C ILE A 359 -20.52 -20.27 12.86
N ALA A 360 -20.52 -19.67 14.05
CA ALA A 360 -21.48 -18.62 14.41
C ALA A 360 -20.78 -17.50 15.18
N ALA A 361 -21.17 -16.27 14.89
CA ALA A 361 -20.80 -15.10 15.67
C ALA A 361 -21.91 -14.81 16.68
N THR A 362 -21.58 -14.69 17.96
CA THR A 362 -22.52 -14.30 19.02
C THR A 362 -22.62 -12.79 19.12
N TRP A 363 -23.76 -12.27 19.62
CA TRP A 363 -23.93 -10.84 19.83
C TRP A 363 -22.90 -10.26 20.80
N ASP A 364 -22.48 -11.03 21.80
CA ASP A 364 -21.40 -10.64 22.71
C ASP A 364 -20.09 -10.35 21.95
N GLN A 365 -19.68 -11.24 21.04
CA GLN A 365 -18.49 -11.01 20.18
C GLN A 365 -18.62 -9.76 19.29
N LEU A 366 -19.85 -9.36 18.97
CA LEU A 366 -20.14 -8.17 18.16
C LEU A 366 -20.27 -6.89 19.01
N GLY A 367 -20.22 -6.99 20.34
CA GLY A 367 -20.51 -5.90 21.26
C GLY A 367 -21.98 -5.47 21.21
N LEU A 368 -22.89 -6.43 21.00
CA LEU A 368 -24.34 -6.23 20.95
C LEU A 368 -25.02 -6.93 22.12
N PRO A 369 -26.09 -6.35 22.72
CA PRO A 369 -26.84 -7.03 23.76
C PRO A 369 -27.54 -8.30 23.24
N ASP A 370 -27.51 -9.41 23.97
CA ASP A 370 -28.10 -10.71 23.57
C ASP A 370 -29.57 -10.62 23.19
N ARG A 371 -30.33 -9.76 23.85
CA ARG A 371 -31.76 -9.57 23.59
C ARG A 371 -32.05 -8.75 22.35
N LEU A 372 -31.03 -8.10 21.78
CA LEU A 372 -31.20 -7.22 20.64
C LEU A 372 -31.62 -8.04 19.42
N GLY A 373 -32.73 -7.66 18.79
CA GLY A 373 -33.10 -8.15 17.48
C GLY A 373 -32.39 -7.32 16.42
N ALA A 374 -31.54 -7.94 15.60
CA ALA A 374 -30.86 -7.28 14.51
C ALA A 374 -31.21 -7.91 13.15
N SER A 375 -31.27 -7.12 12.12
CA SER A 375 -31.44 -7.60 10.74
C SER A 375 -30.11 -8.15 10.23
N VAL A 376 -30.16 -9.29 9.56
CA VAL A 376 -28.99 -9.99 9.02
C VAL A 376 -29.14 -10.10 7.51
N ARG A 377 -28.12 -9.64 6.76
CA ARG A 377 -28.02 -9.77 5.31
C ARG A 377 -26.78 -10.60 4.95
N ASP A 378 -26.95 -11.60 4.11
CA ASP A 378 -25.87 -12.37 3.48
C ASP A 378 -25.32 -11.56 2.30
N LEU A 379 -24.04 -11.17 2.38
CA LEU A 379 -23.42 -10.27 1.41
C LEU A 379 -22.97 -10.99 0.12
N TRP A 380 -22.73 -12.30 0.20
CA TRP A 380 -22.38 -13.09 -0.99
C TRP A 380 -23.62 -13.58 -1.75
N ALA A 381 -24.68 -13.90 -1.02
CA ALA A 381 -25.95 -14.29 -1.62
C ALA A 381 -26.86 -13.08 -1.94
N HIS A 382 -26.48 -11.87 -1.59
CA HIS A 382 -27.28 -10.63 -1.73
C HIS A 382 -28.71 -10.77 -1.13
N ARG A 383 -28.84 -11.52 -0.02
CA ARG A 383 -30.12 -11.94 0.52
C ARG A 383 -30.30 -11.54 1.98
N ASP A 384 -31.45 -10.99 2.29
CA ASP A 384 -31.85 -10.72 3.66
C ASP A 384 -32.30 -12.02 4.35
N LEU A 385 -31.72 -12.30 5.51
CA LEU A 385 -31.98 -13.48 6.33
C LEU A 385 -33.00 -13.22 7.44
N GLY A 386 -33.57 -12.00 7.47
CA GLY A 386 -34.53 -11.54 8.48
C GLY A 386 -33.86 -11.14 9.80
N ARG A 387 -34.69 -10.97 10.83
CA ARG A 387 -34.18 -10.61 12.17
C ARG A 387 -33.70 -11.83 12.93
N ARG A 388 -32.57 -11.68 13.63
CA ARG A 388 -31.99 -12.70 14.52
C ARG A 388 -31.76 -12.10 15.92
N ARG A 389 -31.58 -12.96 16.90
CA ARG A 389 -31.19 -12.62 18.27
C ARG A 389 -30.08 -13.56 18.74
N GLY A 390 -29.17 -13.05 19.55
CA GLY A 390 -28.10 -13.81 20.19
C GLY A 390 -26.95 -14.22 19.25
N SER A 391 -27.22 -14.63 18.01
CA SER A 391 -26.17 -15.03 17.08
C SER A 391 -26.62 -15.04 15.61
N ALA A 392 -25.62 -15.06 14.71
CA ALA A 392 -25.77 -15.36 13.30
C ALA A 392 -24.66 -16.34 12.86
N GLY A 393 -25.01 -17.35 12.08
CA GLY A 393 -24.05 -18.39 11.68
C GLY A 393 -24.41 -19.08 10.37
N ALA A 394 -23.46 -19.87 9.88
CA ALA A 394 -23.60 -20.70 8.68
C ALA A 394 -22.71 -21.94 8.77
N THR A 395 -23.00 -22.93 7.91
CA THR A 395 -22.02 -23.95 7.54
C THR A 395 -21.14 -23.39 6.45
N VAL A 396 -19.85 -23.27 6.72
CA VAL A 396 -18.84 -22.68 5.84
C VAL A 396 -18.05 -23.80 5.18
N ALA A 397 -17.95 -23.76 3.85
CA ALA A 397 -17.18 -24.73 3.06
C ALA A 397 -15.68 -24.71 3.42
N PRO A 398 -14.89 -25.75 3.08
CA PRO A 398 -13.44 -25.73 3.21
C PRO A 398 -12.84 -24.51 2.52
N HIS A 399 -11.87 -23.86 3.17
CA HIS A 399 -11.20 -22.61 2.73
C HIS A 399 -12.16 -21.46 2.40
N GLY A 400 -13.42 -21.57 2.82
CA GLY A 400 -14.48 -20.63 2.47
C GLY A 400 -14.83 -19.64 3.55
N VAL A 401 -15.79 -18.81 3.21
CA VAL A 401 -16.35 -17.77 4.11
C VAL A 401 -17.86 -17.69 4.02
N ALA A 402 -18.48 -17.19 5.11
CA ALA A 402 -19.80 -16.56 5.06
C ALA A 402 -19.66 -15.13 5.59
N MET A 403 -20.24 -14.17 4.89
CA MET A 403 -20.11 -12.75 5.25
C MET A 403 -21.48 -12.10 5.43
N PHE A 404 -21.67 -11.46 6.56
CA PHE A 404 -22.95 -10.85 6.91
C PHE A 404 -22.80 -9.37 7.25
N ARG A 405 -23.83 -8.59 6.90
CA ARG A 405 -24.08 -7.29 7.52
C ARG A 405 -25.16 -7.47 8.58
N ILE A 406 -24.87 -7.04 9.79
CA ILE A 406 -25.78 -7.08 10.94
C ILE A 406 -26.15 -5.65 11.31
N GLN A 407 -27.45 -5.32 11.21
CA GLN A 407 -27.98 -4.00 11.52
C GLN A 407 -28.89 -4.11 12.74
N PRO A 408 -28.49 -3.50 13.87
CA PRO A 408 -29.31 -3.39 15.09
C PRO A 408 -30.64 -2.67 14.89
#